data_ba8d3c9661560b62fdf7d30017968f90
#
_entry.id   ba8d3c9661560b62fdf7d30017968f90
#
_cell.length_a   1.000
_cell.length_b   1.000
_cell.length_c   1.000
_cell.angle_alpha   90.00
_cell.angle_beta   90.00
_cell.angle_gamma   90.00
#
_symmetry.space_group_name_H-M   'P 1'
#
loop_
_entity.id
_entity.type
_entity.pdbx_description
1 polymer ?
#
loop_
_entity_poly.entity_id
_entity_poly.type
_entity_poly.pdbx_seq_one_letter_code
_entity_poly.pdbx_strand_id
1 'polypeptide(L)'
;MHLDEPLSDKEFNELDKFLMSDRVGDDGMTMDALHGYLTAIALGPEPVPMAEWLPLVWGLPDQAEPKFKNEKELQRISNLIARFMNEIQITFEVAPQEFEPLFCIMEQDGKELIDGETWAWGFWEGMQLREEAWEAAWESDIAPLLHPIYLLGAEEIEEEELKLVDTPEKCHQLALALEASIPEIRRFWAPLRKSGVATVKRDAPKVGRNDSCPCGSGKKYKVCCGAEPTGEPTIH
;
A
#
# COMPACT_ATOMS: atom_id res chain seq x y z
N MET A 1 2.51 -8.35 18.35
CA MET A 1 3.31 -8.03 17.18
C MET A 1 3.06 -6.55 16.91
N HIS A 2 4.07 -5.70 16.99
CA HIS A 2 3.89 -4.27 16.77
C HIS A 2 3.82 -4.03 15.26
N LEU A 3 2.72 -3.44 14.79
CA LEU A 3 2.52 -3.13 13.38
C LEU A 3 3.43 -1.98 12.90
N ASP A 4 4.02 -1.24 13.82
CA ASP A 4 4.86 -0.06 13.54
C ASP A 4 6.36 -0.39 13.43
N GLU A 5 6.73 -1.67 13.54
CA GLU A 5 8.12 -2.09 13.36
C GLU A 5 8.38 -2.44 11.90
N PRO A 6 9.46 -1.93 11.27
CA PRO A 6 9.82 -2.28 9.90
C PRO A 6 10.07 -3.79 9.76
N LEU A 7 9.97 -4.29 8.54
CA LEU A 7 10.29 -5.70 8.29
C LEU A 7 11.78 -5.95 8.53
N SER A 8 12.09 -7.00 9.28
CA SER A 8 13.46 -7.51 9.33
C SER A 8 13.81 -8.21 8.00
N ASP A 9 15.10 -8.35 7.68
CA ASP A 9 15.58 -9.04 6.47
C ASP A 9 14.97 -10.44 6.33
N LYS A 10 14.79 -11.14 7.46
CA LYS A 10 14.15 -12.46 7.47
C LYS A 10 12.69 -12.42 7.07
N GLU A 11 11.97 -11.41 7.54
CA GLU A 11 10.55 -11.23 7.25
C GLU A 11 10.35 -10.73 5.81
N PHE A 12 11.21 -9.84 5.35
CA PHE A 12 11.25 -9.42 3.96
C PHE A 12 11.47 -10.62 3.03
N ASN A 13 12.49 -11.44 3.28
CA ASN A 13 12.75 -12.66 2.52
C ASN A 13 11.63 -13.72 2.63
N GLU A 14 10.89 -13.76 3.75
CA GLU A 14 9.73 -14.65 3.92
C GLU A 14 8.60 -14.21 3.00
N LEU A 15 8.32 -12.91 2.95
CA LEU A 15 7.28 -12.33 2.09
C LEU A 15 7.66 -12.50 0.61
N ASP A 16 8.87 -12.14 0.22
CA ASP A 16 9.38 -12.28 -1.14
C ASP A 16 9.24 -13.72 -1.66
N LYS A 17 9.72 -14.71 -0.90
CA LYS A 17 9.57 -16.13 -1.24
C LYS A 17 8.13 -16.59 -1.35
N PHE A 18 7.22 -15.98 -0.61
CA PHE A 18 5.80 -16.30 -0.73
C PHE A 18 5.23 -15.74 -2.03
N LEU A 19 5.50 -14.47 -2.32
CA LEU A 19 5.04 -13.79 -3.53
C LEU A 19 5.57 -14.47 -4.80
N MET A 20 6.83 -14.90 -4.80
CA MET A 20 7.48 -15.59 -5.92
C MET A 20 7.16 -17.09 -6.02
N SER A 21 6.24 -17.61 -5.21
CA SER A 21 5.92 -19.04 -5.22
C SER A 21 4.73 -19.36 -6.13
N ASP A 22 4.68 -20.60 -6.65
CA ASP A 22 3.55 -21.16 -7.43
C ASP A 22 2.20 -21.13 -6.68
N ARG A 23 2.18 -20.58 -5.47
CA ARG A 23 1.02 -20.46 -4.60
C ARG A 23 0.26 -19.16 -4.80
N VAL A 24 0.92 -18.18 -5.35
CA VAL A 24 0.37 -16.92 -5.85
C VAL A 24 0.17 -17.08 -7.35
N GLY A 25 -0.86 -16.50 -7.92
CA GLY A 25 -1.11 -16.57 -9.37
C GLY A 25 0.01 -15.90 -10.19
N ASP A 26 0.03 -16.18 -11.49
CA ASP A 26 1.05 -15.64 -12.40
C ASP A 26 1.04 -14.10 -12.46
N ASP A 27 -0.10 -13.48 -12.19
CA ASP A 27 -0.28 -12.01 -12.13
C ASP A 27 -0.11 -11.45 -10.70
N GLY A 28 0.39 -12.24 -9.76
CA GLY A 28 0.70 -11.78 -8.41
C GLY A 28 1.86 -10.80 -8.39
N MET A 29 1.82 -9.83 -7.47
CA MET A 29 2.84 -8.81 -7.36
C MET A 29 4.15 -9.38 -6.80
N THR A 30 5.27 -8.98 -7.39
CA THR A 30 6.62 -9.13 -6.81
C THR A 30 6.86 -8.08 -5.72
N MET A 31 7.97 -8.13 -4.99
CA MET A 31 8.25 -7.17 -3.90
C MET A 31 8.38 -5.73 -4.38
N ASP A 32 8.98 -5.50 -5.54
CA ASP A 32 9.11 -4.19 -6.17
C ASP A 32 7.74 -3.66 -6.64
N ALA A 33 6.94 -4.49 -7.33
CA ALA A 33 5.57 -4.16 -7.71
C ALA A 33 4.72 -3.82 -6.47
N LEU A 34 4.78 -4.66 -5.44
CA LEU A 34 4.07 -4.44 -4.18
C LEU A 34 4.49 -3.12 -3.52
N HIS A 35 5.80 -2.81 -3.52
CA HIS A 35 6.28 -1.54 -2.96
C HIS A 35 5.71 -0.35 -3.72
N GLY A 36 5.71 -0.37 -5.07
CA GLY A 36 5.11 0.67 -5.91
C GLY A 36 3.61 0.82 -5.63
N TYR A 37 2.89 -0.29 -5.62
CA TYR A 37 1.46 -0.35 -5.34
C TYR A 37 1.08 0.25 -3.98
N LEU A 38 1.74 -0.20 -2.92
CA LEU A 38 1.52 0.33 -1.57
C LEU A 38 1.93 1.81 -1.46
N THR A 39 2.93 2.24 -2.22
CA THR A 39 3.35 3.65 -2.27
C THR A 39 2.23 4.53 -2.84
N ALA A 40 1.61 4.14 -3.96
CA ALA A 40 0.49 4.86 -4.55
C ALA A 40 -0.69 5.00 -3.57
N ILE A 41 -1.02 3.91 -2.87
CA ILE A 41 -2.08 3.89 -1.85
C ILE A 41 -1.71 4.78 -0.65
N ALA A 42 -0.45 4.72 -0.19
CA ALA A 42 0.02 5.47 0.98
C ALA A 42 0.02 6.98 0.73
N LEU A 43 0.42 7.43 -0.45
CA LEU A 43 0.53 8.86 -0.75
C LEU A 43 -0.69 9.45 -1.48
N GLY A 44 -1.50 8.61 -2.12
CA GLY A 44 -2.60 9.00 -2.99
C GLY A 44 -3.66 9.90 -2.35
N PRO A 45 -4.66 10.37 -3.14
CA PRO A 45 -5.63 11.37 -2.71
C PRO A 45 -6.50 10.93 -1.54
N GLU A 46 -6.89 9.67 -1.52
CA GLU A 46 -7.86 9.12 -0.58
C GLU A 46 -7.35 7.84 0.08
N PRO A 47 -7.73 7.58 1.35
CA PRO A 47 -7.45 6.30 1.99
C PRO A 47 -8.16 5.15 1.28
N VAL A 48 -7.46 4.05 1.07
CA VAL A 48 -8.03 2.81 0.54
C VAL A 48 -8.07 1.75 1.64
N PRO A 49 -9.25 1.19 1.97
CA PRO A 49 -9.37 0.12 2.96
C PRO A 49 -8.60 -1.13 2.54
N MET A 50 -7.98 -1.83 3.51
CA MET A 50 -7.20 -3.04 3.25
C MET A 50 -8.01 -4.13 2.52
N ALA A 51 -9.31 -4.22 2.80
CA ALA A 51 -10.20 -5.18 2.13
C ALA A 51 -10.37 -4.92 0.62
N GLU A 52 -10.10 -3.70 0.15
CA GLU A 52 -10.16 -3.36 -1.27
C GLU A 52 -8.84 -3.66 -1.98
N TRP A 53 -7.69 -3.29 -1.36
CA TRP A 53 -6.41 -3.37 -2.04
C TRP A 53 -5.67 -4.71 -1.82
N LEU A 54 -5.83 -5.39 -0.67
CA LEU A 54 -5.08 -6.62 -0.40
C LEU A 54 -5.38 -7.77 -1.39
N PRO A 55 -6.63 -7.99 -1.85
CA PRO A 55 -6.90 -9.02 -2.85
C PRO A 55 -6.13 -8.84 -4.16
N LEU A 56 -5.87 -7.60 -4.58
CA LEU A 56 -5.16 -7.29 -5.83
C LEU A 56 -3.67 -7.60 -5.78
N VAL A 57 -3.08 -7.72 -4.59
CA VAL A 57 -1.69 -8.17 -4.41
C VAL A 57 -1.49 -9.60 -4.94
N TRP A 58 -2.55 -10.39 -4.95
CA TRP A 58 -2.52 -11.80 -5.37
C TRP A 58 -2.80 -12.01 -6.86
N GLY A 59 -3.09 -10.96 -7.60
CA GLY A 59 -3.52 -10.98 -8.99
C GLY A 59 -4.95 -10.47 -9.17
N LEU A 60 -5.45 -10.53 -10.39
CA LEU A 60 -6.77 -10.02 -10.75
C LEU A 60 -7.91 -10.75 -10.01
N PRO A 61 -9.06 -10.08 -9.79
CA PRO A 61 -10.20 -10.64 -9.02
C PRO A 61 -10.74 -11.98 -9.51
N ASP A 62 -10.53 -12.29 -10.79
CA ASP A 62 -11.02 -13.53 -11.42
C ASP A 62 -10.05 -14.71 -11.29
N GLN A 63 -8.90 -14.51 -10.66
CA GLN A 63 -7.93 -15.57 -10.43
C GLN A 63 -8.17 -16.32 -9.12
N ALA A 64 -7.60 -17.51 -9.03
CA ALA A 64 -7.71 -18.31 -7.83
C ALA A 64 -7.01 -17.62 -6.64
N GLU A 65 -7.70 -17.57 -5.49
CA GLU A 65 -7.09 -17.10 -4.25
C GLU A 65 -5.75 -17.82 -3.97
N PRO A 66 -4.77 -17.13 -3.34
CA PRO A 66 -3.50 -17.75 -3.00
C PRO A 66 -3.67 -19.02 -2.16
N LYS A 67 -2.85 -20.02 -2.42
CA LYS A 67 -2.89 -21.30 -1.71
C LYS A 67 -2.14 -21.20 -0.38
N PHE A 68 -2.80 -20.69 0.65
CA PHE A 68 -2.25 -20.71 2.02
C PHE A 68 -2.33 -22.12 2.61
N LYS A 69 -1.31 -22.52 3.38
CA LYS A 69 -1.29 -23.81 4.09
C LYS A 69 -2.36 -23.90 5.17
N ASN A 70 -2.64 -22.77 5.80
CA ASN A 70 -3.63 -22.61 6.87
C ASN A 70 -3.86 -21.12 7.17
N GLU A 71 -4.87 -20.85 8.00
CA GLU A 71 -5.25 -19.51 8.42
C GLU A 71 -4.10 -18.73 9.12
N LYS A 72 -3.22 -19.41 9.86
CA LYS A 72 -2.07 -18.76 10.52
C LYS A 72 -1.07 -18.21 9.50
N GLU A 73 -0.86 -18.91 8.40
CA GLU A 73 0.01 -18.45 7.31
C GLU A 73 -0.63 -17.27 6.58
N LEU A 74 -1.93 -17.35 6.25
CA LEU A 74 -2.67 -16.22 5.70
C LEU A 74 -2.51 -14.97 6.57
N GLN A 75 -2.78 -15.10 7.87
CA GLN A 75 -2.65 -13.98 8.81
C GLN A 75 -1.20 -13.48 8.91
N ARG A 76 -0.22 -14.39 8.90
CA ARG A 76 1.20 -14.03 8.92
C ARG A 76 1.59 -13.20 7.71
N ILE A 77 1.27 -13.65 6.50
CA ILE A 77 1.60 -12.95 5.24
C ILE A 77 0.86 -11.61 5.16
N SER A 78 -0.45 -11.58 5.46
CA SER A 78 -1.22 -10.34 5.49
C SER A 78 -0.65 -9.32 6.48
N ASN A 79 -0.17 -9.77 7.65
CA ASN A 79 0.48 -8.90 8.62
C ASN A 79 1.83 -8.37 8.14
N LEU A 80 2.60 -9.15 7.38
CA LEU A 80 3.85 -8.67 6.78
C LEU A 80 3.58 -7.55 5.77
N ILE A 81 2.58 -7.74 4.91
CA ILE A 81 2.18 -6.71 3.93
C ILE A 81 1.67 -5.45 4.63
N ALA A 82 0.85 -5.61 5.68
CA ALA A 82 0.35 -4.46 6.44
C ALA A 82 1.48 -3.68 7.13
N ARG A 83 2.51 -4.37 7.64
CA ARG A 83 3.71 -3.72 8.22
C ARG A 83 4.53 -3.01 7.15
N PHE A 84 4.68 -3.61 5.98
CA PHE A 84 5.37 -2.99 4.85
C PHE A 84 4.65 -1.71 4.40
N MET A 85 3.31 -1.73 4.34
CA MET A 85 2.51 -0.53 4.11
C MET A 85 2.71 0.53 5.19
N ASN A 86 2.72 0.14 6.47
CA ASN A 86 2.94 1.06 7.59
C ASN A 86 4.34 1.69 7.56
N GLU A 87 5.36 0.94 7.17
CA GLU A 87 6.73 1.44 6.99
C GLU A 87 6.77 2.57 5.96
N ILE A 88 6.14 2.38 4.81
CA ILE A 88 6.01 3.41 3.78
C ILE A 88 5.27 4.65 4.32
N GLN A 89 4.16 4.45 5.03
CA GLN A 89 3.38 5.55 5.61
C GLN A 89 4.18 6.33 6.65
N ILE A 90 4.90 5.64 7.53
CA ILE A 90 5.74 6.26 8.56
C ILE A 90 6.87 7.05 7.92
N THR A 91 7.52 6.52 6.88
CA THR A 91 8.55 7.24 6.13
C THR A 91 8.00 8.55 5.57
N PHE A 92 6.82 8.51 4.95
CA PHE A 92 6.18 9.73 4.44
C PHE A 92 5.76 10.72 5.52
N GLU A 93 5.48 10.28 6.74
CA GLU A 93 5.11 11.15 7.85
C GLU A 93 6.31 11.79 8.53
N VAL A 94 7.38 11.02 8.73
CA VAL A 94 8.54 11.41 9.56
C VAL A 94 9.68 11.99 8.72
N ALA A 95 10.00 11.36 7.59
CA ALA A 95 11.17 11.69 6.77
C ALA A 95 10.90 11.42 5.27
N PRO A 96 9.94 12.13 4.64
CA PRO A 96 9.53 11.86 3.26
C PRO A 96 10.67 11.97 2.24
N GLN A 97 11.73 12.71 2.56
CA GLN A 97 12.94 12.82 1.75
C GLN A 97 13.88 11.60 1.84
N GLU A 98 13.62 10.68 2.77
CA GLU A 98 14.37 9.42 2.92
C GLU A 98 13.64 8.24 2.25
N PHE A 99 12.54 8.52 1.56
CA PHE A 99 11.83 7.49 0.81
C PHE A 99 12.66 7.07 -0.40
N GLU A 100 12.95 5.78 -0.49
CA GLU A 100 13.66 5.16 -1.61
C GLU A 100 12.75 4.09 -2.23
N PRO A 101 12.43 4.17 -3.54
CA PRO A 101 11.72 3.11 -4.23
C PRO A 101 12.53 1.80 -4.24
N LEU A 102 11.85 0.68 -4.04
CA LEU A 102 12.48 -0.64 -4.15
C LEU A 102 12.61 -1.03 -5.63
N PHE A 103 13.61 -0.50 -6.30
CA PHE A 103 13.89 -0.82 -7.70
C PHE A 103 14.77 -2.05 -7.85
N CYS A 104 14.58 -2.79 -8.94
CA CYS A 104 15.53 -3.79 -9.39
C CYS A 104 16.75 -3.11 -10.01
N ILE A 105 17.91 -3.77 -9.91
CA ILE A 105 19.15 -3.36 -10.59
C ILE A 105 19.48 -4.44 -11.61
N MET A 106 19.68 -4.03 -12.86
CA MET A 106 20.15 -4.88 -13.95
C MET A 106 21.58 -4.53 -14.32
N GLU A 107 22.36 -5.52 -14.74
CA GLU A 107 23.68 -5.28 -15.32
C GLU A 107 23.58 -5.40 -16.84
N GLN A 108 23.99 -4.36 -17.55
CA GLN A 108 24.06 -4.33 -19.01
C GLN A 108 25.36 -3.67 -19.45
N ASP A 109 26.12 -4.36 -20.29
CA ASP A 109 27.40 -3.92 -20.85
C ASP A 109 28.40 -3.43 -19.76
N GLY A 110 28.39 -4.08 -18.58
CA GLY A 110 29.24 -3.75 -17.44
C GLY A 110 28.81 -2.49 -16.69
N LYS A 111 27.58 -2.03 -16.88
CA LYS A 111 26.96 -0.93 -16.14
C LYS A 111 25.76 -1.42 -15.35
N GLU A 112 25.63 -0.92 -14.14
CA GLU A 112 24.43 -1.08 -13.35
C GLU A 112 23.39 -0.04 -13.79
N LEU A 113 22.21 -0.50 -14.18
CA LEU A 113 21.06 0.30 -14.53
C LEU A 113 19.91 -0.01 -13.57
N ILE A 114 19.18 1.01 -13.17
CA ILE A 114 17.95 0.85 -12.40
C ILE A 114 16.84 0.44 -13.37
N ASP A 115 16.16 -0.66 -13.03
CA ASP A 115 14.92 -1.07 -13.65
C ASP A 115 13.75 -0.68 -12.74
N GLY A 116 12.99 0.31 -13.18
CA GLY A 116 11.85 0.84 -12.45
C GLY A 116 10.49 0.40 -13.01
N GLU A 117 10.46 -0.41 -14.08
CA GLU A 117 9.22 -0.73 -14.80
C GLU A 117 8.23 -1.48 -13.90
N THR A 118 8.66 -2.55 -13.25
CA THR A 118 7.79 -3.35 -12.38
C THR A 118 7.27 -2.56 -11.17
N TRP A 119 8.12 -1.70 -10.59
CA TRP A 119 7.71 -0.81 -9.52
C TRP A 119 6.68 0.22 -9.99
N ALA A 120 6.92 0.83 -11.15
CA ALA A 120 6.02 1.81 -11.76
C ALA A 120 4.68 1.18 -12.14
N TRP A 121 4.68 -0.06 -12.65
CA TRP A 121 3.47 -0.82 -12.89
C TRP A 121 2.66 -1.00 -11.59
N GLY A 122 3.30 -1.44 -10.51
CA GLY A 122 2.63 -1.54 -9.22
C GLY A 122 2.03 -0.21 -8.76
N PHE A 123 2.77 0.88 -8.90
CA PHE A 123 2.26 2.22 -8.57
C PHE A 123 1.06 2.60 -9.43
N TRP A 124 1.11 2.34 -10.74
CA TRP A 124 0.02 2.55 -11.68
C TRP A 124 -1.24 1.79 -11.27
N GLU A 125 -1.12 0.50 -10.94
CA GLU A 125 -2.21 -0.31 -10.41
C GLU A 125 -2.81 0.26 -9.11
N GLY A 126 -1.96 0.79 -8.24
CA GLY A 126 -2.40 1.47 -7.02
C GLY A 126 -3.20 2.75 -7.30
N MET A 127 -2.90 3.47 -8.37
CA MET A 127 -3.66 4.66 -8.81
C MET A 127 -5.07 4.27 -9.28
N GLN A 128 -5.23 3.12 -9.96
CA GLN A 128 -6.51 2.65 -10.48
C GLN A 128 -7.57 2.47 -9.38
N LEU A 129 -7.17 2.21 -8.14
CA LEU A 129 -8.10 2.11 -7.01
C LEU A 129 -8.87 3.42 -6.72
N ARG A 130 -8.37 4.54 -7.20
CA ARG A 130 -8.97 5.88 -7.04
C ARG A 130 -8.74 6.72 -8.30
N GLU A 131 -8.98 6.13 -9.46
CA GLU A 131 -8.74 6.71 -10.77
C GLU A 131 -9.30 8.12 -10.91
N GLU A 132 -10.60 8.31 -10.62
CA GLU A 132 -11.27 9.63 -10.69
C GLU A 132 -10.57 10.70 -9.84
N ALA A 133 -10.07 10.31 -8.67
CA ALA A 133 -9.37 11.25 -7.79
C ALA A 133 -7.95 11.58 -8.32
N TRP A 134 -7.28 10.65 -8.99
CA TRP A 134 -6.00 10.88 -9.65
C TRP A 134 -6.10 11.71 -10.92
N GLU A 135 -7.25 11.74 -11.61
CA GLU A 135 -7.49 12.61 -12.77
C GLU A 135 -7.18 14.09 -12.45
N ALA A 136 -7.53 14.54 -11.25
CA ALA A 136 -7.22 15.90 -10.80
C ALA A 136 -5.71 16.22 -10.75
N ALA A 137 -4.87 15.22 -10.55
CA ALA A 137 -3.42 15.38 -10.59
C ALA A 137 -2.90 15.49 -12.03
N TRP A 138 -3.48 14.74 -12.96
CA TRP A 138 -3.16 14.83 -14.40
C TRP A 138 -3.54 16.18 -15.01
N GLU A 139 -4.56 16.84 -14.47
CA GLU A 139 -5.01 18.16 -14.90
C GLU A 139 -4.28 19.32 -14.20
N SER A 140 -3.31 19.02 -13.33
CA SER A 140 -2.61 20.00 -12.49
C SER A 140 -1.13 20.17 -12.87
N ASP A 141 -0.46 21.08 -12.15
CA ASP A 141 0.96 21.36 -12.35
C ASP A 141 1.89 20.18 -12.04
N ILE A 142 1.40 19.12 -11.36
CA ILE A 142 2.19 17.92 -11.08
C ILE A 142 2.08 16.85 -12.17
N ALA A 143 1.28 17.02 -13.20
CA ALA A 143 1.18 16.05 -14.30
C ALA A 143 2.56 15.60 -14.86
N PRO A 144 3.55 16.50 -15.04
CA PRO A 144 4.89 16.09 -15.47
C PRO A 144 5.61 15.13 -14.52
N LEU A 145 5.26 15.15 -13.22
CA LEU A 145 5.84 14.25 -12.22
C LEU A 145 5.24 12.85 -12.27
N LEU A 146 4.03 12.72 -12.81
CA LEU A 146 3.34 11.45 -13.03
C LEU A 146 3.76 10.77 -14.33
N HIS A 147 4.29 11.54 -15.29
CA HIS A 147 4.62 11.05 -16.61
C HIS A 147 5.66 9.90 -16.62
N PRO A 148 6.73 9.90 -15.79
CA PRO A 148 7.61 8.74 -15.69
C PRO A 148 6.90 7.47 -15.18
N ILE A 149 5.90 7.61 -14.30
CA ILE A 149 5.10 6.49 -13.79
C ILE A 149 4.25 5.90 -14.94
N TYR A 150 3.60 6.75 -15.72
CA TYR A 150 2.84 6.35 -16.90
C TYR A 150 3.72 5.64 -17.92
N LEU A 151 4.86 6.24 -18.32
CA LEU A 151 5.74 5.70 -19.33
C LEU A 151 6.35 4.34 -18.96
N LEU A 152 6.62 4.10 -17.65
CA LEU A 152 7.23 2.85 -17.19
C LEU A 152 6.19 1.82 -16.75
N GLY A 153 4.99 2.26 -16.31
CA GLY A 153 4.07 1.39 -15.59
C GLY A 153 2.73 1.13 -16.27
N ALA A 154 2.29 1.96 -17.22
CA ALA A 154 1.03 1.72 -17.91
C ALA A 154 1.16 0.53 -18.89
N GLU A 155 0.09 -0.28 -19.00
CA GLU A 155 0.06 -1.41 -19.95
C GLU A 155 0.14 -0.95 -21.41
N GLU A 156 -0.48 0.18 -21.72
CA GLU A 156 -0.47 0.79 -23.06
C GLU A 156 -0.02 2.25 -22.94
N ILE A 157 0.96 2.64 -23.75
CA ILE A 157 1.41 4.03 -23.89
C ILE A 157 1.24 4.46 -25.34
N GLU A 158 1.13 5.76 -25.57
CA GLU A 158 0.96 6.32 -26.92
C GLU A 158 2.14 5.94 -27.83
N GLU A 159 1.84 5.58 -29.09
CA GLU A 159 2.86 5.13 -30.08
C GLU A 159 4.01 6.15 -30.23
N GLU A 160 3.70 7.44 -30.11
CA GLU A 160 4.68 8.51 -30.20
C GLU A 160 5.65 8.54 -29.02
N GLU A 161 5.27 7.97 -27.87
CA GLU A 161 6.04 7.94 -26.63
C GLU A 161 6.88 6.67 -26.47
N LEU A 162 6.62 5.62 -27.24
CA LEU A 162 7.41 4.37 -27.22
C LEU A 162 8.92 4.62 -27.35
N LYS A 163 9.32 5.64 -28.10
CA LYS A 163 10.72 6.06 -28.24
C LYS A 163 11.36 6.60 -26.95
N LEU A 164 10.56 6.90 -25.93
CA LEU A 164 11.05 7.38 -24.62
C LEU A 164 11.44 6.22 -23.71
N VAL A 165 11.00 5.00 -24.01
CA VAL A 165 11.26 3.77 -23.24
C VAL A 165 11.92 2.67 -24.07
N ASP A 166 12.43 2.96 -25.25
CA ASP A 166 12.94 1.99 -26.22
C ASP A 166 14.35 1.47 -25.91
N THR A 167 15.00 1.96 -24.86
CA THR A 167 16.30 1.47 -24.38
C THR A 167 16.37 1.44 -22.85
N PRO A 168 17.14 0.50 -22.27
CA PRO A 168 17.33 0.40 -20.82
C PRO A 168 17.89 1.67 -20.17
N GLU A 169 18.74 2.42 -20.90
CA GLU A 169 19.28 3.67 -20.40
C GLU A 169 18.19 4.75 -20.26
N LYS A 170 17.21 4.79 -21.17
CA LYS A 170 16.06 5.69 -21.07
C LYS A 170 15.15 5.30 -19.92
N CYS A 171 14.84 4.02 -19.78
CA CYS A 171 14.08 3.50 -18.64
C CYS A 171 14.78 3.83 -17.30
N HIS A 172 16.11 3.67 -17.23
CA HIS A 172 16.92 4.07 -16.09
C HIS A 172 16.77 5.57 -15.76
N GLN A 173 16.83 6.47 -16.77
CA GLN A 173 16.65 7.90 -16.54
C GLN A 173 15.24 8.24 -16.06
N LEU A 174 14.22 7.55 -16.56
CA LEU A 174 12.84 7.68 -16.10
C LEU A 174 12.69 7.18 -14.66
N ALA A 175 13.33 6.08 -14.29
CA ALA A 175 13.32 5.56 -12.92
C ALA A 175 13.93 6.57 -11.91
N LEU A 176 15.04 7.22 -12.28
CA LEU A 176 15.62 8.31 -11.49
C LEU A 176 14.70 9.52 -11.38
N ALA A 177 14.01 9.88 -12.47
CA ALA A 177 13.03 10.97 -12.45
C ALA A 177 11.81 10.63 -11.59
N LEU A 178 11.36 9.37 -11.63
CA LEU A 178 10.28 8.86 -10.81
C LEU A 178 10.62 8.94 -9.31
N GLU A 179 11.80 8.45 -8.92
CA GLU A 179 12.28 8.55 -7.53
C GLU A 179 12.23 9.99 -7.01
N ALA A 180 12.74 10.93 -7.81
CA ALA A 180 12.72 12.37 -7.46
C ALA A 180 11.30 12.95 -7.40
N SER A 181 10.32 12.35 -8.11
CA SER A 181 8.94 12.84 -8.18
C SER A 181 8.11 12.47 -6.95
N ILE A 182 8.37 11.34 -6.30
CA ILE A 182 7.54 10.80 -5.22
C ILE A 182 7.32 11.78 -4.05
N PRO A 183 8.35 12.47 -3.50
CA PRO A 183 8.15 13.44 -2.43
C PRO A 183 7.25 14.62 -2.86
N GLU A 184 7.32 15.06 -4.11
CA GLU A 184 6.52 16.17 -4.64
C GLU A 184 5.05 15.75 -4.85
N ILE A 185 4.80 14.56 -5.39
CA ILE A 185 3.45 13.99 -5.49
C ILE A 185 2.83 13.86 -4.09
N ARG A 186 3.61 13.41 -3.10
CA ARG A 186 3.17 13.36 -1.71
C ARG A 186 2.81 14.74 -1.17
N ARG A 187 3.60 15.76 -1.49
CA ARG A 187 3.35 17.15 -1.07
C ARG A 187 2.05 17.69 -1.66
N PHE A 188 1.75 17.36 -2.90
CA PHE A 188 0.50 17.75 -3.57
C PHE A 188 -0.72 17.18 -2.85
N TRP A 189 -0.71 15.90 -2.49
CA TRP A 189 -1.83 15.23 -1.84
C TRP A 189 -1.95 15.51 -0.33
N ALA A 190 -0.87 15.89 0.35
CA ALA A 190 -0.85 16.06 1.81
C ALA A 190 -1.94 16.98 2.38
N PRO A 191 -2.30 18.13 1.77
CA PRO A 191 -3.39 19.00 2.26
C PRO A 191 -4.76 18.34 2.13
N LEU A 192 -5.01 17.60 1.04
CA LEU A 192 -6.28 16.94 0.77
C LEU A 192 -6.51 15.77 1.72
N ARG A 193 -5.48 14.97 2.00
CA ARG A 193 -5.54 13.88 2.98
C ARG A 193 -5.82 14.39 4.39
N LYS A 194 -5.26 15.53 4.79
CA LYS A 194 -5.53 16.13 6.10
C LYS A 194 -6.96 16.65 6.23
N SER A 195 -7.55 17.14 5.15
CA SER A 195 -8.96 17.57 5.13
C SER A 195 -9.96 16.42 5.10
N GLY A 196 -9.56 15.28 4.52
CA GLY A 196 -10.35 14.03 4.47
C GLY A 196 -10.35 13.21 5.75
N VAL A 197 -9.55 13.55 6.77
CA VAL A 197 -9.73 13.07 8.16
C VAL A 197 -10.92 13.81 8.76
N ALA A 198 -12.12 13.56 8.22
CA ALA A 198 -13.32 13.76 9.00
C ALA A 198 -13.14 12.86 10.23
N THR A 199 -12.88 13.49 11.39
CA THR A 199 -13.12 12.82 12.68
C THR A 199 -14.46 12.15 12.54
N VAL A 200 -14.49 10.81 12.59
CA VAL A 200 -15.74 10.05 12.69
C VAL A 200 -16.41 10.59 13.94
N LYS A 201 -17.26 11.59 13.77
CA LYS A 201 -18.14 12.05 14.84
C LYS A 201 -19.00 10.85 15.11
N ARG A 202 -18.76 10.23 16.27
CA ARG A 202 -19.67 9.20 16.75
C ARG A 202 -21.04 9.85 16.84
N ASP A 203 -22.01 9.38 16.08
CA ASP A 203 -23.38 9.86 16.08
C ASP A 203 -24.09 9.65 17.43
N ALA A 204 -23.46 8.91 18.34
CA ALA A 204 -23.93 8.69 19.69
C ALA A 204 -22.95 9.28 20.73
N PRO A 205 -23.45 9.99 21.76
CA PRO A 205 -22.62 10.49 22.83
C PRO A 205 -21.88 9.34 23.52
N LYS A 206 -20.62 9.60 23.89
CA LYS A 206 -19.77 8.61 24.58
C LYS A 206 -20.47 8.18 25.88
N VAL A 207 -20.93 6.93 25.93
CA VAL A 207 -21.54 6.38 27.15
C VAL A 207 -20.45 6.29 28.20
N GLY A 208 -20.62 7.02 29.30
CA GLY A 208 -19.72 6.99 30.43
C GLY A 208 -19.78 5.63 31.14
N ARG A 209 -18.69 5.21 31.78
CA ARG A 209 -18.60 3.91 32.48
C ARG A 209 -19.70 3.71 33.50
N ASN A 210 -20.22 4.80 34.10
CA ASN A 210 -21.25 4.79 35.13
C ASN A 210 -22.66 5.13 34.61
N ASP A 211 -22.80 5.46 33.32
CA ASP A 211 -24.10 5.79 32.75
C ASP A 211 -24.97 4.54 32.54
N SER A 212 -26.28 4.76 32.36
CA SER A 212 -27.22 3.68 32.08
C SER A 212 -26.83 3.02 30.76
N CYS A 213 -26.82 1.69 30.72
CA CYS A 213 -26.46 0.96 29.52
C CYS A 213 -27.47 1.19 28.39
N PRO A 214 -27.04 1.55 27.16
CA PRO A 214 -27.93 1.80 26.05
C PRO A 214 -28.69 0.57 25.56
N CYS A 215 -28.35 -0.64 26.03
CA CYS A 215 -29.11 -1.86 25.72
C CYS A 215 -30.49 -1.95 26.44
N GLY A 216 -30.84 -0.97 27.25
CA GLY A 216 -32.14 -0.94 27.97
C GLY A 216 -32.19 -1.84 29.21
N SER A 217 -31.09 -2.44 29.66
CA SER A 217 -31.06 -3.37 30.84
C SER A 217 -31.25 -2.67 32.16
N GLY A 218 -31.25 -1.34 32.24
CA GLY A 218 -31.29 -0.58 33.48
C GLY A 218 -30.02 -0.63 34.32
N LYS A 219 -29.00 -1.39 33.91
CA LYS A 219 -27.70 -1.51 34.59
C LYS A 219 -26.73 -0.43 34.10
N LYS A 220 -25.72 -0.12 34.93
CA LYS A 220 -24.61 0.76 34.48
C LYS A 220 -23.79 0.08 33.37
N TYR A 221 -23.29 0.86 32.42
CA TYR A 221 -22.54 0.36 31.26
C TYR A 221 -21.38 -0.58 31.65
N LYS A 222 -20.59 -0.23 32.67
CA LYS A 222 -19.46 -1.02 33.19
C LYS A 222 -19.79 -2.43 33.70
N VAL A 223 -21.05 -2.67 34.06
CA VAL A 223 -21.55 -3.97 34.57
C VAL A 223 -22.53 -4.64 33.63
N CYS A 224 -22.59 -4.17 32.38
CA CYS A 224 -23.43 -4.68 31.34
C CYS A 224 -22.60 -4.83 30.04
N CYS A 225 -22.89 -4.07 29.00
CA CYS A 225 -22.18 -4.18 27.71
C CYS A 225 -20.72 -3.71 27.74
N GLY A 226 -20.30 -2.99 28.75
CA GLY A 226 -18.92 -2.57 28.98
C GLY A 226 -18.19 -3.37 30.08
N ALA A 227 -18.74 -4.52 30.51
CA ALA A 227 -18.05 -5.43 31.43
C ALA A 227 -16.99 -6.23 30.63
N GLU A 228 -15.75 -6.27 31.13
CA GLU A 228 -14.75 -7.20 30.60
C GLU A 228 -15.19 -8.63 30.93
N PRO A 229 -15.03 -9.58 29.96
CA PRO A 229 -15.33 -10.97 30.22
C PRO A 229 -14.36 -11.49 31.32
N THR A 230 -14.86 -11.72 32.53
CA THR A 230 -14.11 -12.41 33.58
C THR A 230 -14.07 -13.89 33.24
N GLY A 231 -13.08 -14.30 32.44
CA GLY A 231 -12.81 -15.70 32.13
C GLY A 231 -11.69 -16.19 33.05
N GLU A 232 -12.03 -16.75 34.20
CA GLU A 232 -11.13 -17.69 34.90
C GLU A 232 -11.12 -19.01 34.10
N PRO A 233 -9.95 -19.62 33.82
CA PRO A 233 -9.88 -20.94 33.21
C PRO A 233 -10.22 -21.97 34.30
N THR A 234 -11.37 -22.58 34.23
CA THR A 234 -11.66 -23.80 35.01
C THR A 234 -10.87 -24.95 34.40
N ILE A 235 -9.81 -25.37 35.10
CA ILE A 235 -9.11 -26.63 34.87
C ILE A 235 -9.99 -27.75 35.39
N HIS A 236 -10.41 -28.66 34.50
CA HIS A 236 -10.82 -30.02 34.82
C HIS A 236 -10.17 -31.00 33.86
#